data_96350520d961c5af1cb9b4ea160ef5bf
#
_entry.id   96350520d961c5af1cb9b4ea160ef5bf
#
_cell.length_a   1.000
_cell.length_b   1.000
_cell.length_c   1.000
_cell.angle_alpha   90.00
_cell.angle_beta   90.00
_cell.angle_gamma   90.00
#
_symmetry.space_group_name_H-M   'P 1'
#
loop_
_entity.id
_entity.type
_entity.pdbx_description
1 polymer ?
#
loop_
_entity_poly.entity_id
_entity_poly.type
_entity_poly.pdbx_seq_one_letter_code
_entity_poly.pdbx_strand_id
1 'polypeptide(L)'
;PTAFVSIMEGCSKYCTFCVVPYTRGEEVSRPVDDVIAEIAGLADRGVKEVNLLGQNVNAFRGRNHLNEIVDFSELLHLVNLVPGIERIRYTTSHPVEFTDAIVACYAEIPALVDHLHLPVQSGSDRILMAMKRGHTALEYKATIRALRKIRPNISLSSDFIIGFPGETEADFADTMKLIEEIGFDTSFSFIYSARPGTPAAELPNELPEAVKKQRLHILQARIAQQAQEIAESMVGTAQRILVTGYAKKDPG
;
A
#
# COMPACT_ATOMS: atom_id res chain seq x y z
N PRO A 1 8.66 15.75 -13.60
CA PRO A 1 8.67 16.00 -12.16
C PRO A 1 7.47 15.33 -11.48
N THR A 2 7.67 14.93 -10.24
CA THR A 2 6.65 14.28 -9.40
C THR A 2 6.33 15.16 -8.20
N ALA A 3 5.11 15.07 -7.66
CA ALA A 3 4.71 15.75 -6.43
C ALA A 3 3.94 14.83 -5.49
N PHE A 4 4.06 15.09 -4.20
CA PHE A 4 3.28 14.45 -3.16
C PHE A 4 2.13 15.36 -2.74
N VAL A 5 0.94 14.80 -2.64
CA VAL A 5 -0.27 15.52 -2.23
C VAL A 5 -0.93 14.78 -1.09
N SER A 6 -0.93 15.37 0.09
CA SER A 6 -1.65 14.81 1.24
C SER A 6 -3.16 15.02 1.03
N ILE A 7 -3.92 13.94 1.01
CA ILE A 7 -5.37 13.98 0.81
C ILE A 7 -6.15 13.73 2.10
N MET A 8 -5.51 13.11 3.09
CA MET A 8 -6.12 12.83 4.38
C MET A 8 -5.07 12.65 5.48
N GLU A 9 -5.49 12.77 6.72
CA GLU A 9 -4.69 12.49 7.92
C GLU A 9 -5.44 11.56 8.86
N GLY A 10 -4.68 10.91 9.78
CA GLY A 10 -5.24 10.00 10.77
C GLY A 10 -5.63 8.63 10.20
N CYS A 11 -6.04 7.72 11.10
CA CYS A 11 -6.50 6.39 10.73
C CYS A 11 -7.43 5.83 11.81
N SER A 12 -8.60 5.37 11.42
CA SER A 12 -9.62 4.81 12.33
C SER A 12 -9.67 3.27 12.32
N LYS A 13 -8.61 2.58 11.84
CA LYS A 13 -8.60 1.11 11.78
C LYS A 13 -8.25 0.45 13.11
N TYR A 14 -7.52 1.14 13.98
CA TYR A 14 -7.14 0.64 15.31
C TYR A 14 -6.54 -0.77 15.28
N CYS A 15 -5.67 -1.04 14.30
CA CYS A 15 -4.88 -2.27 14.28
C CYS A 15 -4.08 -2.38 15.57
N THR A 16 -4.05 -3.57 16.20
CA THR A 16 -3.57 -3.74 17.58
C THR A 16 -2.10 -3.36 17.79
N PHE A 17 -1.29 -3.36 16.73
CA PHE A 17 0.13 -2.98 16.77
C PHE A 17 0.41 -1.52 16.45
N CYS A 18 -0.60 -0.78 15.97
CA CYS A 18 -0.40 0.52 15.33
C CYS A 18 -0.70 1.68 16.28
N VAL A 19 0.25 2.60 16.38
CA VAL A 19 0.15 3.80 17.22
C VAL A 19 -0.51 4.99 16.49
N VAL A 20 -0.73 4.90 15.19
CA VAL A 20 -1.23 6.02 14.36
C VAL A 20 -2.54 6.62 14.87
N PRO A 21 -3.59 5.86 15.21
CA PRO A 21 -4.82 6.44 15.75
C PRO A 21 -4.61 7.30 17.01
N TYR A 22 -3.62 6.95 17.83
CA TYR A 22 -3.31 7.64 19.09
C TYR A 22 -2.41 8.86 18.91
N THR A 23 -1.65 8.93 17.80
CA THR A 23 -0.68 10.01 17.54
C THR A 23 -1.12 10.98 16.46
N ARG A 24 -1.92 10.51 15.50
CA ARG A 24 -2.44 11.30 14.37
C ARG A 24 -3.94 11.54 14.44
N GLY A 25 -4.65 10.85 15.36
CA GLY A 25 -6.10 10.95 15.50
C GLY A 25 -6.88 10.11 14.50
N GLU A 26 -8.19 10.35 14.48
CA GLU A 26 -9.12 9.70 13.57
C GLU A 26 -8.94 10.19 12.13
N GLU A 27 -9.51 9.45 11.18
CA GLU A 27 -9.48 9.78 9.75
C GLU A 27 -10.16 11.11 9.47
N VAL A 28 -9.42 12.05 8.88
CA VAL A 28 -9.93 13.34 8.39
C VAL A 28 -9.50 13.50 6.94
N SER A 29 -10.46 13.48 6.02
CA SER A 29 -10.24 13.74 4.60
C SER A 29 -10.27 15.22 4.30
N ARG A 30 -9.39 15.67 3.41
CA ARG A 30 -9.43 17.07 2.92
C ARG A 30 -10.64 17.30 2.03
N PRO A 31 -11.13 18.54 1.92
CA PRO A 31 -12.11 18.93 0.91
C PRO A 31 -11.61 18.56 -0.50
N VAL A 32 -12.49 17.99 -1.31
CA VAL A 32 -12.16 17.52 -2.66
C VAL A 32 -11.65 18.66 -3.52
N ASP A 33 -12.33 19.81 -3.47
CA ASP A 33 -12.00 20.98 -4.30
C ASP A 33 -10.59 21.51 -3.97
N ASP A 34 -10.18 21.48 -2.70
CA ASP A 34 -8.83 21.88 -2.28
C ASP A 34 -7.76 20.93 -2.82
N VAL A 35 -8.03 19.61 -2.80
CA VAL A 35 -7.13 18.61 -3.36
C VAL A 35 -6.98 18.80 -4.87
N ILE A 36 -8.08 18.96 -5.58
CA ILE A 36 -8.08 19.16 -7.04
C ILE A 36 -7.41 20.48 -7.42
N ALA A 37 -7.68 21.56 -6.69
CA ALA A 37 -7.04 22.86 -6.94
C ALA A 37 -5.52 22.80 -6.73
N GLU A 38 -5.04 22.12 -5.69
CA GLU A 38 -3.60 21.89 -5.46
C GLU A 38 -2.97 21.10 -6.62
N ILE A 39 -3.61 20.00 -7.05
CA ILE A 39 -3.11 19.17 -8.16
C ILE A 39 -3.09 19.96 -9.47
N ALA A 40 -4.10 20.77 -9.76
CA ALA A 40 -4.14 21.63 -10.93
C ALA A 40 -3.00 22.66 -10.91
N GLY A 41 -2.78 23.33 -9.78
CA GLY A 41 -1.65 24.24 -9.62
C GLY A 41 -0.27 23.57 -9.71
N LEU A 42 -0.16 22.29 -9.37
CA LEU A 42 1.06 21.49 -9.59
C LEU A 42 1.25 21.16 -11.09
N ALA A 43 0.17 20.79 -11.77
CA ALA A 43 0.18 20.51 -13.21
C ALA A 43 0.60 21.75 -14.02
N ASP A 44 0.08 22.95 -13.68
CA ASP A 44 0.47 24.22 -14.29
C ASP A 44 1.98 24.51 -14.15
N ARG A 45 2.60 24.00 -13.08
CA ARG A 45 4.06 24.08 -12.87
C ARG A 45 4.85 22.94 -13.53
N GLY A 46 4.19 22.10 -14.35
CA GLY A 46 4.80 21.04 -15.14
C GLY A 46 4.95 19.71 -14.40
N VAL A 47 4.25 19.50 -13.26
CA VAL A 47 4.21 18.19 -12.60
C VAL A 47 3.41 17.22 -13.47
N LYS A 48 3.97 16.01 -13.67
CA LYS A 48 3.39 14.97 -14.50
C LYS A 48 2.86 13.79 -13.70
N GLU A 49 3.43 13.56 -12.51
CA GLU A 49 3.00 12.48 -11.63
C GLU A 49 2.65 13.05 -10.25
N VAL A 50 1.48 12.68 -9.75
CA VAL A 50 1.08 12.94 -8.37
C VAL A 50 1.04 11.65 -7.57
N ASN A 51 1.53 11.70 -6.33
CA ASN A 51 1.42 10.62 -5.37
C ASN A 51 0.52 11.07 -4.23
N LEU A 52 -0.68 10.48 -4.14
CA LEU A 52 -1.66 10.79 -3.11
C LEU A 52 -1.25 10.12 -1.79
N LEU A 53 -1.14 10.91 -0.74
CA LEU A 53 -0.65 10.48 0.57
C LEU A 53 -1.72 10.60 1.66
N GLY A 54 -1.60 9.70 2.64
CA GLY A 54 -2.36 9.69 3.88
C GLY A 54 -1.97 8.47 4.72
N GLN A 55 -2.56 8.30 5.88
CA GLN A 55 -2.32 7.11 6.69
C GLN A 55 -3.19 5.90 6.26
N ASN A 56 -4.27 6.15 5.51
CA ASN A 56 -5.17 5.15 4.95
C ASN A 56 -5.89 5.74 3.72
N VAL A 57 -5.16 5.97 2.62
CA VAL A 57 -5.64 6.77 1.48
C VAL A 57 -6.93 6.22 0.85
N ASN A 58 -7.09 4.90 0.81
CA ASN A 58 -8.28 4.30 0.20
C ASN A 58 -9.54 4.37 1.08
N ALA A 59 -9.43 4.88 2.32
CA ALA A 59 -10.56 5.26 3.15
C ALA A 59 -11.00 6.72 2.95
N PHE A 60 -10.42 7.44 1.99
CA PHE A 60 -10.77 8.84 1.72
C PHE A 60 -12.29 9.02 1.53
N ARG A 61 -12.84 10.03 2.21
CA ARG A 61 -14.25 10.45 2.17
C ARG A 61 -14.30 11.97 2.29
N GLY A 62 -13.81 12.67 1.25
CA GLY A 62 -13.82 14.13 1.21
C GLY A 62 -15.20 14.69 0.83
N ARG A 63 -15.46 15.94 1.19
CA ARG A 63 -16.66 16.65 0.74
C ARG A 63 -16.31 17.60 -0.40
N ASN A 64 -17.20 17.68 -1.40
CA ASN A 64 -17.14 18.67 -2.47
C ASN A 64 -17.87 19.96 -2.06
N HIS A 65 -17.87 20.98 -2.92
CA HIS A 65 -18.55 22.27 -2.70
C HIS A 65 -20.07 22.16 -2.54
N LEU A 66 -20.69 21.06 -2.97
CA LEU A 66 -22.09 20.73 -2.74
C LEU A 66 -22.34 19.99 -1.42
N ASN A 67 -21.29 19.83 -0.61
CA ASN A 67 -21.30 19.07 0.64
C ASN A 67 -21.60 17.56 0.45
N GLU A 68 -21.43 17.03 -0.75
CA GLU A 68 -21.56 15.61 -1.06
C GLU A 68 -20.26 14.87 -0.73
N ILE A 69 -20.38 13.64 -0.26
CA ILE A 69 -19.22 12.78 0.02
C ILE A 69 -18.72 12.19 -1.29
N VAL A 70 -17.45 12.39 -1.53
CA VAL A 70 -16.68 11.80 -2.63
C VAL A 70 -15.73 10.76 -2.04
N ASP A 71 -15.81 9.53 -2.51
CA ASP A 71 -14.93 8.46 -2.06
C ASP A 71 -13.59 8.43 -2.83
N PHE A 72 -12.71 7.50 -2.47
CA PHE A 72 -11.39 7.43 -3.08
C PHE A 72 -11.44 7.08 -4.57
N SER A 73 -12.36 6.21 -4.99
CA SER A 73 -12.50 5.85 -6.41
C SER A 73 -12.96 7.05 -7.25
N GLU A 74 -13.92 7.80 -6.75
CA GLU A 74 -14.39 9.04 -7.37
C GLU A 74 -13.28 10.12 -7.41
N LEU A 75 -12.49 10.25 -6.31
CA LEU A 75 -11.35 11.16 -6.30
C LEU A 75 -10.32 10.80 -7.37
N LEU A 76 -10.02 9.50 -7.58
CA LEU A 76 -9.12 9.07 -8.64
C LEU A 76 -9.59 9.49 -10.03
N HIS A 77 -10.90 9.39 -10.30
CA HIS A 77 -11.49 9.89 -11.55
C HIS A 77 -11.35 11.41 -11.68
N LEU A 78 -11.61 12.16 -10.63
CA LEU A 78 -11.46 13.62 -10.64
C LEU A 78 -10.02 14.05 -10.88
N VAL A 79 -9.05 13.40 -10.23
CA VAL A 79 -7.61 13.65 -10.45
C VAL A 79 -7.21 13.33 -11.90
N ASN A 80 -7.76 12.27 -12.49
CA ASN A 80 -7.49 11.90 -13.87
C ASN A 80 -8.00 12.95 -14.88
N LEU A 81 -8.98 13.76 -14.51
CA LEU A 81 -9.50 14.84 -15.35
C LEU A 81 -8.63 16.10 -15.31
N VAL A 82 -7.67 16.21 -14.40
CA VAL A 82 -6.77 17.39 -14.30
C VAL A 82 -5.81 17.40 -15.49
N PRO A 83 -5.88 18.42 -16.38
CA PRO A 83 -4.99 18.51 -17.53
C PRO A 83 -3.52 18.56 -17.10
N GLY A 84 -2.66 17.82 -17.80
CA GLY A 84 -1.21 17.80 -17.55
C GLY A 84 -0.75 16.72 -16.57
N ILE A 85 -1.63 16.12 -15.78
CA ILE A 85 -1.31 14.94 -14.97
C ILE A 85 -1.38 13.69 -15.86
N GLU A 86 -0.26 12.98 -15.95
CA GLU A 86 -0.12 11.78 -16.79
C GLU A 86 -0.01 10.50 -15.97
N ARG A 87 0.29 10.62 -14.66
CA ARG A 87 0.49 9.47 -13.76
C ARG A 87 -0.06 9.78 -12.38
N ILE A 88 -0.80 8.81 -11.85
CA ILE A 88 -1.39 8.87 -10.51
C ILE A 88 -0.86 7.68 -9.70
N ARG A 89 -0.27 7.98 -8.54
CA ARG A 89 0.13 7.01 -7.53
C ARG A 89 -0.59 7.30 -6.23
N TYR A 90 -0.66 6.31 -5.39
CA TYR A 90 -1.06 6.48 -4.00
C TYR A 90 -0.35 5.48 -3.11
N THR A 91 -0.23 5.81 -1.83
CA THR A 91 0.54 5.03 -0.86
C THR A 91 -0.20 4.97 0.47
N THR A 92 0.02 3.88 1.22
CA THR A 92 -0.58 3.63 2.54
C THR A 92 -2.06 3.31 2.45
N SER A 93 -2.35 2.13 1.92
CA SER A 93 -3.69 1.57 1.76
C SER A 93 -3.98 0.48 2.80
N HIS A 94 -5.26 0.22 3.04
CA HIS A 94 -5.70 -0.88 3.88
C HIS A 94 -6.55 -1.86 3.04
N PRO A 95 -6.32 -3.20 3.11
CA PRO A 95 -7.05 -4.17 2.29
C PRO A 95 -8.58 -4.08 2.41
N VAL A 96 -9.10 -3.83 3.61
CA VAL A 96 -10.56 -3.70 3.86
C VAL A 96 -11.19 -2.54 3.07
N GLU A 97 -10.44 -1.48 2.80
CA GLU A 97 -10.93 -0.32 2.03
C GLU A 97 -10.65 -0.45 0.53
N PHE A 98 -10.04 -1.55 0.10
CA PHE A 98 -9.74 -1.77 -1.32
C PHE A 98 -10.96 -2.40 -2.01
N THR A 99 -11.92 -1.55 -2.37
CA THR A 99 -13.22 -1.93 -2.92
C THR A 99 -13.15 -2.33 -4.39
N ASP A 100 -14.19 -3.00 -4.89
CA ASP A 100 -14.34 -3.31 -6.32
C ASP A 100 -14.35 -2.05 -7.19
N ALA A 101 -14.84 -0.91 -6.68
CA ALA A 101 -14.80 0.37 -7.36
C ALA A 101 -13.35 0.85 -7.57
N ILE A 102 -12.46 0.66 -6.57
CA ILE A 102 -11.03 0.97 -6.74
C ILE A 102 -10.37 0.00 -7.73
N VAL A 103 -10.75 -1.28 -7.72
CA VAL A 103 -10.29 -2.25 -8.73
C VAL A 103 -10.71 -1.80 -10.14
N ALA A 104 -11.95 -1.34 -10.32
CA ALA A 104 -12.47 -0.84 -11.60
C ALA A 104 -11.67 0.39 -12.10
N CYS A 105 -11.21 1.27 -11.22
CA CYS A 105 -10.35 2.40 -11.59
C CYS A 105 -9.11 1.98 -12.38
N TYR A 106 -8.55 0.80 -12.13
CA TYR A 106 -7.40 0.30 -12.90
C TYR A 106 -7.75 -0.07 -14.35
N ALA A 107 -9.02 -0.37 -14.65
CA ALA A 107 -9.49 -0.54 -16.02
C ALA A 107 -9.78 0.81 -16.69
N GLU A 108 -10.31 1.77 -15.95
CA GLU A 108 -10.93 2.98 -16.46
C GLU A 108 -9.95 4.17 -16.51
N ILE A 109 -8.90 4.17 -15.67
CA ILE A 109 -7.95 5.28 -15.53
C ILE A 109 -6.56 4.88 -16.04
N PRO A 110 -6.22 5.21 -17.31
CA PRO A 110 -4.89 4.89 -17.86
C PRO A 110 -3.73 5.56 -17.14
N ALA A 111 -3.97 6.71 -16.51
CA ALA A 111 -2.97 7.44 -15.72
C ALA A 111 -2.62 6.74 -14.39
N LEU A 112 -3.47 5.83 -13.91
CA LEU A 112 -3.17 5.05 -12.72
C LEU A 112 -2.00 4.10 -13.02
N VAL A 113 -0.91 4.21 -12.25
CA VAL A 113 0.33 3.47 -12.53
C VAL A 113 0.17 1.97 -12.28
N ASP A 114 0.93 1.15 -13.01
CA ASP A 114 0.98 -0.31 -12.85
C ASP A 114 1.77 -0.70 -11.59
N HIS A 115 1.38 -0.14 -10.47
CA HIS A 115 1.96 -0.44 -9.15
C HIS A 115 0.91 -0.27 -8.07
N LEU A 116 0.82 -1.24 -7.16
CA LEU A 116 0.00 -1.17 -5.95
C LEU A 116 0.82 -1.54 -4.73
N HIS A 117 0.82 -0.65 -3.73
CA HIS A 117 1.29 -0.95 -2.38
C HIS A 117 0.08 -1.25 -1.49
N LEU A 118 -0.08 -2.51 -1.07
CA LEU A 118 -1.21 -2.96 -0.25
C LEU A 118 -0.71 -3.80 0.93
N PRO A 119 -0.49 -3.19 2.10
CA PRO A 119 0.03 -3.86 3.29
C PRO A 119 -0.88 -4.96 3.82
N VAL A 120 -0.46 -6.23 3.73
CA VAL A 120 -1.20 -7.37 4.26
C VAL A 120 -0.85 -7.66 5.72
N GLN A 121 0.41 -7.51 6.10
CA GLN A 121 1.06 -7.72 7.40
C GLN A 121 1.36 -9.18 7.73
N SER A 122 0.48 -10.15 7.44
CA SER A 122 0.66 -11.59 7.67
C SER A 122 -0.15 -12.41 6.66
N GLY A 123 0.27 -13.63 6.39
CA GLY A 123 -0.50 -14.61 5.63
C GLY A 123 -1.39 -15.52 6.47
N SER A 124 -1.28 -15.46 7.81
CA SER A 124 -2.09 -16.24 8.74
C SER A 124 -3.34 -15.49 9.14
N ASP A 125 -4.51 -16.09 8.91
CA ASP A 125 -5.80 -15.51 9.32
C ASP A 125 -5.89 -15.33 10.85
N ARG A 126 -5.26 -16.23 11.62
CA ARG A 126 -5.21 -16.12 13.07
C ARG A 126 -4.43 -14.89 13.52
N ILE A 127 -3.30 -14.61 12.89
CA ILE A 127 -2.49 -13.43 13.17
C ILE A 127 -3.17 -12.16 12.65
N LEU A 128 -3.76 -12.19 11.46
CA LEU A 128 -4.55 -11.07 10.93
C LEU A 128 -5.71 -10.68 11.86
N MET A 129 -6.39 -11.66 12.43
CA MET A 129 -7.44 -11.43 13.44
C MET A 129 -6.87 -10.83 14.73
N ALA A 130 -5.74 -11.34 15.24
CA ALA A 130 -5.07 -10.80 16.42
C ALA A 130 -4.55 -9.36 16.19
N MET A 131 -4.15 -9.04 14.97
CA MET A 131 -3.78 -7.69 14.52
C MET A 131 -5.00 -6.77 14.28
N LYS A 132 -6.24 -7.28 14.32
CA LYS A 132 -7.47 -6.57 13.91
C LYS A 132 -7.39 -6.00 12.49
N ARG A 133 -6.89 -6.82 11.54
CA ARG A 133 -6.80 -6.37 10.13
C ARG A 133 -8.14 -6.39 9.40
N GLY A 134 -9.14 -7.12 9.90
CA GLY A 134 -10.50 -7.12 9.36
C GLY A 134 -10.65 -7.82 8.00
N HIS A 135 -9.63 -8.53 7.54
CA HIS A 135 -9.65 -9.35 6.32
C HIS A 135 -8.90 -10.66 6.53
N THR A 136 -9.15 -11.62 5.65
CA THR A 136 -8.46 -12.91 5.57
C THR A 136 -7.41 -12.91 4.44
N ALA A 137 -6.50 -13.88 4.48
CA ALA A 137 -5.56 -14.13 3.39
C ALA A 137 -6.29 -14.49 2.08
N LEU A 138 -7.43 -15.19 2.18
CA LEU A 138 -8.24 -15.56 1.02
C LEU A 138 -8.86 -14.32 0.34
N GLU A 139 -9.43 -13.40 1.11
CA GLU A 139 -9.97 -12.13 0.61
C GLU A 139 -8.89 -11.27 -0.03
N TYR A 140 -7.73 -11.15 0.62
CA TYR A 140 -6.58 -10.46 0.05
C TYR A 140 -6.18 -11.06 -1.32
N LYS A 141 -6.03 -12.39 -1.39
CA LYS A 141 -5.72 -13.08 -2.66
C LYS A 141 -6.79 -12.87 -3.72
N ALA A 142 -8.08 -12.81 -3.32
CA ALA A 142 -9.19 -12.55 -4.25
C ALA A 142 -9.08 -11.15 -4.87
N THR A 143 -8.80 -10.14 -4.05
CA THR A 143 -8.56 -8.76 -4.50
C THR A 143 -7.40 -8.69 -5.50
N ILE A 144 -6.25 -9.30 -5.19
CA ILE A 144 -5.10 -9.31 -6.10
C ILE A 144 -5.42 -10.04 -7.40
N ARG A 145 -6.16 -11.17 -7.36
CA ARG A 145 -6.60 -11.87 -8.57
C ARG A 145 -7.53 -11.02 -9.44
N ALA A 146 -8.46 -10.29 -8.83
CA ALA A 146 -9.34 -9.38 -9.56
C ALA A 146 -8.54 -8.27 -10.24
N LEU A 147 -7.60 -7.67 -9.54
CA LEU A 147 -6.71 -6.64 -10.08
C LEU A 147 -5.84 -7.17 -11.23
N ARG A 148 -5.25 -8.36 -11.09
CA ARG A 148 -4.42 -8.98 -12.14
C ARG A 148 -5.20 -9.41 -13.39
N LYS A 149 -6.51 -9.62 -13.31
CA LYS A 149 -7.34 -9.81 -14.50
C LYS A 149 -7.38 -8.55 -15.37
N ILE A 150 -7.30 -7.36 -14.75
CA ILE A 150 -7.32 -6.06 -15.42
C ILE A 150 -5.90 -5.63 -15.82
N ARG A 151 -4.95 -5.76 -14.90
CA ARG A 151 -3.54 -5.38 -15.06
C ARG A 151 -2.64 -6.60 -14.78
N PRO A 152 -2.44 -7.53 -15.73
CA PRO A 152 -1.72 -8.79 -15.49
C PRO A 152 -0.30 -8.64 -14.95
N ASN A 153 0.39 -7.58 -15.36
CA ASN A 153 1.78 -7.31 -15.00
C ASN A 153 1.94 -6.23 -13.91
N ILE A 154 0.86 -5.95 -13.16
CA ILE A 154 0.94 -4.94 -12.09
C ILE A 154 1.99 -5.33 -11.05
N SER A 155 2.87 -4.40 -10.76
CA SER A 155 3.86 -4.51 -9.68
C SER A 155 3.18 -4.41 -8.33
N LEU A 156 3.51 -5.32 -7.43
CA LEU A 156 2.91 -5.39 -6.09
C LEU A 156 3.97 -5.24 -5.01
N SER A 157 3.67 -4.40 -4.04
CA SER A 157 4.44 -4.30 -2.80
C SER A 157 3.54 -4.41 -1.58
N SER A 158 4.10 -4.88 -0.48
CA SER A 158 3.37 -5.08 0.77
C SER A 158 4.28 -4.88 1.98
N ASP A 159 3.67 -4.80 3.17
CA ASP A 159 4.37 -4.82 4.45
C ASP A 159 4.11 -6.15 5.15
N PHE A 160 5.14 -6.62 5.87
CA PHE A 160 5.07 -7.83 6.70
C PHE A 160 5.65 -7.57 8.09
N ILE A 161 4.94 -8.03 9.11
CA ILE A 161 5.39 -8.02 10.50
C ILE A 161 5.63 -9.46 10.94
N ILE A 162 6.88 -9.78 11.25
CA ILE A 162 7.32 -11.10 11.71
C ILE A 162 7.46 -11.10 13.23
N GLY A 163 7.11 -12.23 13.85
CA GLY A 163 7.21 -12.37 15.30
C GLY A 163 6.20 -11.54 16.06
N PHE A 164 5.02 -11.32 15.49
CA PHE A 164 3.88 -10.78 16.22
C PHE A 164 3.56 -11.67 17.42
N PRO A 165 3.15 -11.12 18.58
CA PRO A 165 2.85 -11.91 19.77
C PRO A 165 1.94 -13.11 19.47
N GLY A 166 2.41 -14.30 19.84
CA GLY A 166 1.73 -15.56 19.61
C GLY A 166 1.91 -16.17 18.21
N GLU A 167 2.74 -15.60 17.32
CA GLU A 167 3.03 -16.18 16.01
C GLU A 167 3.72 -17.55 16.14
N THR A 168 3.10 -18.59 15.59
CA THR A 168 3.64 -19.96 15.55
C THR A 168 4.44 -20.21 14.26
N GLU A 169 5.05 -21.39 14.16
CA GLU A 169 5.70 -21.83 12.91
C GLU A 169 4.69 -22.01 11.77
N ALA A 170 3.49 -22.51 12.07
CA ALA A 170 2.42 -22.65 11.08
C ALA A 170 1.98 -21.28 10.54
N ASP A 171 1.86 -20.26 11.39
CA ASP A 171 1.51 -18.91 10.96
C ASP A 171 2.58 -18.28 10.06
N PHE A 172 3.85 -18.52 10.38
CA PHE A 172 4.95 -18.09 9.52
C PHE A 172 4.93 -18.82 8.17
N ALA A 173 4.68 -20.14 8.18
CA ALA A 173 4.54 -20.92 6.95
C ALA A 173 3.37 -20.41 6.07
N ASP A 174 2.22 -20.04 6.66
CA ASP A 174 1.10 -19.42 5.94
C ASP A 174 1.51 -18.08 5.30
N THR A 175 2.33 -17.29 6.00
CA THR A 175 2.86 -16.02 5.47
C THR A 175 3.79 -16.28 4.28
N MET A 176 4.68 -17.26 4.37
CA MET A 176 5.58 -17.63 3.28
C MET A 176 4.80 -18.15 2.06
N LYS A 177 3.77 -18.97 2.30
CA LYS A 177 2.87 -19.45 1.24
C LYS A 177 2.14 -18.32 0.54
N LEU A 178 1.63 -17.33 1.29
CA LEU A 178 1.00 -16.13 0.69
C LEU A 178 1.99 -15.39 -0.21
N ILE A 179 3.24 -15.20 0.24
CA ILE A 179 4.29 -14.53 -0.53
C ILE A 179 4.56 -15.26 -1.85
N GLU A 180 4.64 -16.60 -1.80
CA GLU A 180 4.87 -17.43 -2.99
C GLU A 180 3.70 -17.36 -3.98
N GLU A 181 2.47 -17.44 -3.49
CA GLU A 181 1.26 -17.41 -4.33
C GLU A 181 1.01 -16.04 -4.98
N ILE A 182 1.34 -14.96 -4.28
CA ILE A 182 1.15 -13.60 -4.80
C ILE A 182 2.30 -13.17 -5.71
N GLY A 183 3.56 -13.43 -5.35
CA GLY A 183 4.71 -12.94 -6.10
C GLY A 183 4.83 -11.42 -6.01
N PHE A 184 5.35 -10.93 -4.89
CA PHE A 184 5.59 -9.50 -4.68
C PHE A 184 6.90 -9.06 -5.32
N ASP A 185 6.92 -7.86 -5.91
CA ASP A 185 8.14 -7.22 -6.43
C ASP A 185 9.04 -6.74 -5.30
N THR A 186 8.45 -6.28 -4.21
CA THR A 186 9.19 -5.76 -3.06
C THR A 186 8.33 -5.83 -1.80
N SER A 187 8.97 -5.78 -0.65
CA SER A 187 8.28 -5.63 0.63
C SER A 187 9.06 -4.79 1.62
N PHE A 188 8.33 -4.16 2.54
CA PHE A 188 8.89 -3.63 3.78
C PHE A 188 8.57 -4.63 4.88
N SER A 189 9.60 -5.30 5.40
CA SER A 189 9.45 -6.41 6.34
C SER A 189 10.20 -6.13 7.62
N PHE A 190 9.51 -6.27 8.75
CA PHE A 190 10.02 -5.90 10.06
C PHE A 190 9.75 -7.00 11.09
N ILE A 191 10.62 -7.09 12.09
CA ILE A 191 10.29 -7.79 13.33
C ILE A 191 9.31 -6.91 14.11
N TYR A 192 8.27 -7.52 14.67
CA TYR A 192 7.35 -6.81 15.56
C TYR A 192 8.11 -6.07 16.66
N SER A 193 7.80 -4.81 16.81
CA SER A 193 8.31 -3.95 17.87
C SER A 193 7.14 -3.36 18.64
N ALA A 194 7.05 -3.67 19.93
CA ALA A 194 6.01 -3.16 20.81
C ALA A 194 6.01 -1.63 20.83
N ARG A 195 4.85 -1.04 20.61
CA ARG A 195 4.65 0.41 20.69
C ARG A 195 3.87 0.72 21.97
N PRO A 196 4.39 1.57 22.86
CA PRO A 196 3.70 1.91 24.10
C PRO A 196 2.27 2.39 23.83
N GLY A 197 1.32 1.90 24.63
CA GLY A 197 -0.09 2.25 24.54
C GLY A 197 -0.89 1.52 23.45
N THR A 198 -0.27 0.59 22.69
CA THR A 198 -0.99 -0.25 21.74
C THR A 198 -1.42 -1.57 22.39
N PRO A 199 -2.59 -2.13 22.02
CA PRO A 199 -3.06 -3.40 22.60
C PRO A 199 -2.08 -4.56 22.44
N ALA A 200 -1.35 -4.64 21.33
CA ALA A 200 -0.39 -5.71 21.09
C ALA A 200 0.86 -5.61 22.00
N ALA A 201 1.14 -4.42 22.55
CA ALA A 201 2.26 -4.26 23.48
C ALA A 201 2.04 -4.99 24.82
N GLU A 202 0.77 -5.23 25.19
CA GLU A 202 0.38 -5.94 26.40
C GLU A 202 0.33 -7.47 26.24
N LEU A 203 0.50 -7.96 24.99
CA LEU A 203 0.45 -9.40 24.72
C LEU A 203 1.80 -10.07 25.04
N PRO A 204 1.78 -11.31 25.58
CA PRO A 204 3.00 -12.08 25.79
C PRO A 204 3.74 -12.29 24.48
N ASN A 205 5.02 -11.96 24.44
CA ASN A 205 5.88 -12.12 23.28
C ASN A 205 7.04 -13.05 23.61
N GLU A 206 6.77 -14.34 23.61
CA GLU A 206 7.70 -15.39 24.06
C GLU A 206 8.63 -15.91 22.95
N LEU A 207 8.38 -15.52 21.68
CA LEU A 207 9.21 -15.99 20.56
C LEU A 207 10.64 -15.45 20.68
N PRO A 208 11.67 -16.32 20.72
CA PRO A 208 13.05 -15.88 20.82
C PRO A 208 13.47 -14.95 19.70
N GLU A 209 14.25 -13.93 20.02
CA GLU A 209 14.72 -12.93 19.03
C GLU A 209 15.53 -13.56 17.88
N ALA A 210 16.29 -14.61 18.17
CA ALA A 210 17.02 -15.37 17.13
C ALA A 210 16.07 -15.99 16.11
N VAL A 211 14.93 -16.52 16.54
CA VAL A 211 13.90 -17.09 15.65
C VAL A 211 13.25 -16.01 14.81
N LYS A 212 12.91 -14.87 15.40
CA LYS A 212 12.36 -13.72 14.67
C LYS A 212 13.31 -13.23 13.57
N LYS A 213 14.60 -13.10 13.89
CA LYS A 213 15.63 -12.71 12.92
C LYS A 213 15.79 -13.72 11.80
N GLN A 214 15.76 -15.01 12.12
CA GLN A 214 15.82 -16.08 11.13
C GLN A 214 14.61 -16.03 10.19
N ARG A 215 13.39 -15.91 10.72
CA ARG A 215 12.16 -15.79 9.92
C ARG A 215 12.20 -14.55 9.02
N LEU A 216 12.63 -13.40 9.54
CA LEU A 216 12.76 -12.17 8.75
C LEU A 216 13.75 -12.37 7.60
N HIS A 217 14.91 -13.00 7.86
CA HIS A 217 15.90 -13.29 6.83
C HIS A 217 15.36 -14.22 5.73
N ILE A 218 14.65 -15.29 6.11
CA ILE A 218 14.01 -16.21 5.15
C ILE A 218 13.01 -15.45 4.27
N LEU A 219 12.15 -14.62 4.87
CA LEU A 219 11.16 -13.83 4.14
C LEU A 219 11.83 -12.86 3.16
N GLN A 220 12.82 -12.11 3.64
CA GLN A 220 13.54 -11.13 2.81
C GLN A 220 14.29 -11.80 1.64
N ALA A 221 14.90 -12.96 1.89
CA ALA A 221 15.56 -13.72 0.83
C ALA A 221 14.57 -14.18 -0.25
N ARG A 222 13.36 -14.64 0.16
CA ARG A 222 12.32 -15.04 -0.80
C ARG A 222 11.81 -13.86 -1.63
N ILE A 223 11.57 -12.71 -1.02
CA ILE A 223 11.16 -11.49 -1.74
C ILE A 223 12.27 -11.04 -2.70
N ALA A 224 13.54 -11.05 -2.28
CA ALA A 224 14.66 -10.68 -3.14
C ALA A 224 14.77 -11.61 -4.36
N GLN A 225 14.56 -12.92 -4.18
CA GLN A 225 14.52 -13.88 -5.27
C GLN A 225 13.38 -13.56 -6.26
N GLN A 226 12.16 -13.30 -5.77
CA GLN A 226 11.01 -12.92 -6.62
C GLN A 226 11.29 -11.62 -7.39
N ALA A 227 11.85 -10.61 -6.72
CA ALA A 227 12.23 -9.35 -7.36
C ALA A 227 13.24 -9.57 -8.50
N GLN A 228 14.20 -10.47 -8.31
CA GLN A 228 15.16 -10.83 -9.36
C GLN A 228 14.47 -11.55 -10.52
N GLU A 229 13.63 -12.56 -10.25
CA GLU A 229 12.88 -13.30 -11.27
C GLU A 229 12.00 -12.36 -12.12
N ILE A 230 11.33 -11.39 -11.48
CA ILE A 230 10.53 -10.36 -12.16
C ILE A 230 11.41 -9.46 -13.01
N ALA A 231 12.55 -8.98 -12.48
CA ALA A 231 13.47 -8.13 -13.22
C ALA A 231 14.06 -8.85 -14.44
N GLU A 232 14.42 -10.12 -14.31
CA GLU A 232 14.91 -10.96 -15.41
C GLU A 232 13.85 -11.13 -16.50
N SER A 233 12.57 -11.27 -16.13
CA SER A 233 11.46 -11.38 -17.09
C SER A 233 11.24 -10.11 -17.90
N MET A 234 11.71 -8.96 -17.43
CA MET A 234 11.62 -7.68 -18.13
C MET A 234 12.74 -7.48 -19.16
N VAL A 235 13.82 -8.27 -19.11
CA VAL A 235 14.95 -8.15 -20.05
C VAL A 235 14.46 -8.39 -21.48
N GLY A 236 14.82 -7.48 -22.39
CA GLY A 236 14.38 -7.52 -23.79
C GLY A 236 12.96 -7.00 -24.05
N THR A 237 12.26 -6.50 -23.03
CA THR A 237 10.96 -5.84 -23.17
C THR A 237 11.09 -4.32 -23.19
N ALA A 238 10.13 -3.64 -23.84
CA ALA A 238 10.04 -2.18 -23.79
C ALA A 238 9.24 -1.74 -22.56
N GLN A 239 9.85 -0.86 -21.74
CA GLN A 239 9.22 -0.31 -20.53
C GLN A 239 9.04 1.20 -20.65
N ARG A 240 7.84 1.69 -20.29
CA ARG A 240 7.58 3.14 -20.23
C ARG A 240 8.05 3.70 -18.90
N ILE A 241 8.97 4.65 -18.94
CA ILE A 241 9.53 5.29 -17.74
C ILE A 241 9.21 6.79 -17.70
N LEU A 242 9.19 7.36 -16.50
CA LEU A 242 9.15 8.80 -16.28
C LEU A 242 10.55 9.25 -15.86
N VAL A 243 11.19 10.11 -16.65
CA VAL A 243 12.47 10.73 -16.28
C VAL A 243 12.20 11.83 -15.26
N THR A 244 12.69 11.67 -14.04
CA THR A 244 12.47 12.60 -12.93
C THR A 244 13.63 13.56 -12.70
N GLY A 245 14.80 13.30 -13.28
CA GLY A 245 16.00 14.14 -13.12
C GLY A 245 17.28 13.42 -13.55
N TYR A 246 18.39 14.06 -13.35
CA TYR A 246 19.72 13.51 -13.60
C TYR A 246 20.09 12.38 -12.63
N ALA A 247 20.95 11.46 -13.06
CA ALA A 247 21.48 10.42 -12.20
C ALA A 247 22.31 11.03 -11.06
N LYS A 248 22.09 10.58 -9.82
CA LYS A 248 22.83 11.09 -8.65
C LYS A 248 24.33 10.80 -8.70
N LYS A 249 24.75 9.72 -9.39
CA LYS A 249 26.14 9.28 -9.50
C LYS A 249 26.85 9.79 -10.75
N ASP A 250 26.11 10.17 -11.77
CA ASP A 250 26.63 10.74 -13.03
C ASP A 250 25.59 11.76 -13.53
N PRO A 251 25.73 13.01 -13.15
CA PRO A 251 24.77 14.06 -13.50
C PRO A 251 24.83 14.54 -14.96
N GLY A 252 25.63 13.91 -15.83
CA GLY A 252 25.75 14.22 -17.27
C GLY A 252 27.13 14.67 -17.66
#